data_fbbfc0db8a4f8adcf48406b3068f8280
#
_entry.id   fbbfc0db8a4f8adcf48406b3068f8280
#
_cell.length_a   1.000
_cell.length_b   1.000
_cell.length_c   1.000
_cell.angle_alpha   90.00
_cell.angle_beta   90.00
_cell.angle_gamma   90.00
#
_symmetry.space_group_name_H-M   'P 1'
#
loop_
_entity.id
_entity.type
_entity.pdbx_description
1 polymer ?
#
loop_
_entity_poly.entity_id
_entity_poly.type
_entity_poly.pdbx_seq_one_letter_code
_entity_poly.pdbx_strand_id
1 'polypeptide(L)'
;MTAVPDRPAPLPWPAPDRLLLARIAKGDERAARAFVHRLEGTLYAIAYGVLFDQEQANAVVEEVMERALHNAAYLRDTVLPVRRWLARLTRLLAEQRARARVE
;
A
#
# COMPACT_ATOMS: atom_id res chain seq x y z
N MET A 1 38.71 5.90 3.37
CA MET A 1 37.73 5.71 3.46
C MET A 1 37.05 5.18 2.52
N THR A 2 36.17 4.74 2.62
CA THR A 2 35.58 4.01 1.78
C THR A 2 34.52 4.60 1.11
N ALA A 3 34.55 4.52 -0.07
CA ALA A 3 33.54 5.01 -0.87
C ALA A 3 32.30 4.28 -0.66
N VAL A 4 31.26 4.94 -0.69
CA VAL A 4 29.99 4.31 -0.59
C VAL A 4 29.63 3.70 -1.88
N PRO A 5 29.38 2.47 -1.92
CA PRO A 5 28.98 1.85 -3.13
C PRO A 5 27.62 2.34 -3.56
N ASP A 6 27.12 1.81 -4.61
CA ASP A 6 25.89 2.21 -5.22
C ASP A 6 24.66 1.86 -4.43
N ARG A 7 24.81 1.39 -3.22
CA ARG A 7 23.67 1.03 -2.40
C ARG A 7 23.08 2.23 -1.74
N PRO A 8 21.75 2.33 -1.69
CA PRO A 8 21.12 3.37 -0.89
C PRO A 8 21.40 3.10 0.59
N ALA A 9 21.36 4.15 1.38
CA ALA A 9 21.53 4.01 2.81
C ALA A 9 20.45 3.11 3.38
N PRO A 10 20.77 2.33 4.42
CA PRO A 10 19.73 1.49 5.05
C PRO A 10 18.65 2.36 5.65
N LEU A 11 17.44 1.86 5.62
CA LEU A 11 16.31 2.56 6.23
C LEU A 11 16.33 2.35 7.73
N PRO A 12 15.96 3.36 8.50
CA PRO A 12 15.76 3.16 9.93
C PRO A 12 14.63 2.17 10.15
N TRP A 13 14.69 1.41 11.21
CA TRP A 13 13.67 0.41 11.46
C TRP A 13 12.93 0.71 12.75
N PRO A 14 11.58 0.71 12.71
CA PRO A 14 10.76 0.54 11.49
C PRO A 14 10.75 1.82 10.68
N ALA A 15 10.82 1.69 9.37
CA ALA A 15 10.81 2.87 8.50
C ALA A 15 9.41 3.46 8.45
N PRO A 16 9.28 4.79 8.53
CA PRO A 16 7.97 5.41 8.36
C PRO A 16 7.42 5.19 6.96
N ASP A 17 6.09 5.17 6.86
CA ASP A 17 5.44 4.94 5.56
C ASP A 17 5.90 5.94 4.50
N ARG A 18 6.03 7.21 4.88
CA ARG A 18 6.44 8.24 3.91
C ARG A 18 7.84 8.00 3.37
N LEU A 19 8.72 7.47 4.20
CA LEU A 19 10.07 7.17 3.75
C LEU A 19 10.07 6.00 2.77
N LEU A 20 9.25 4.99 3.03
CA LEU A 20 9.09 3.90 2.07
C LEU A 20 8.53 4.41 0.76
N LEU A 21 7.53 5.28 0.82
CA LEU A 21 6.94 5.85 -0.39
C LEU A 21 7.94 6.67 -1.18
N ALA A 22 8.81 7.42 -0.50
CA ALA A 22 9.84 8.18 -1.18
C ALA A 22 10.80 7.25 -1.94
N ARG A 23 11.14 6.12 -1.35
CA ARG A 23 11.99 5.13 -2.00
C ARG A 23 11.29 4.43 -3.15
N ILE A 24 10.00 4.11 -2.96
CA ILE A 24 9.19 3.49 -4.01
C ILE A 24 9.11 4.42 -5.23
N ALA A 25 8.95 5.71 -5.00
CA ALA A 25 8.88 6.69 -6.08
C ALA A 25 10.17 6.72 -6.90
N LYS A 26 11.28 6.26 -6.32
CA LYS A 26 12.56 6.19 -7.00
C LYS A 26 12.86 4.80 -7.57
N GLY A 27 11.90 3.90 -7.51
CA GLY A 27 12.04 2.57 -8.08
C GLY A 27 12.62 1.51 -7.14
N ASP A 28 12.62 1.76 -5.85
CA ASP A 28 13.17 0.81 -4.88
C ASP A 28 12.18 -0.32 -4.63
N GLU A 29 12.49 -1.50 -5.18
CA GLU A 29 11.58 -2.65 -5.08
C GLU A 29 11.55 -3.25 -3.67
N ARG A 30 12.63 -3.13 -2.92
CA ARG A 30 12.61 -3.61 -1.54
C ARG A 30 11.66 -2.79 -0.69
N ALA A 31 11.66 -1.47 -0.90
CA ALA A 31 10.73 -0.60 -0.20
C ALA A 31 9.30 -0.92 -0.58
N ALA A 32 9.05 -1.26 -1.84
CA ALA A 32 7.72 -1.63 -2.28
C ALA A 32 7.25 -2.90 -1.58
N ARG A 33 8.10 -3.92 -1.51
CA ARG A 33 7.73 -5.16 -0.82
C ARG A 33 7.48 -4.93 0.66
N ALA A 34 8.32 -4.11 1.30
CA ALA A 34 8.16 -3.81 2.72
C ALA A 34 6.85 -3.08 2.98
N PHE A 35 6.50 -2.14 2.10
CA PHE A 35 5.27 -1.38 2.23
C PHE A 35 4.05 -2.28 2.11
N VAL A 36 4.03 -3.12 1.08
CA VAL A 36 2.93 -4.06 0.87
C VAL A 36 2.80 -5.01 2.06
N HIS A 37 3.92 -5.60 2.45
CA HIS A 37 3.93 -6.56 3.57
C HIS A 37 3.39 -5.94 4.86
N ARG A 38 3.74 -4.69 5.10
CA ARG A 38 3.33 -3.99 6.31
C ARG A 38 1.82 -3.74 6.37
N LEU A 39 1.20 -3.48 5.22
CA LEU A 39 -0.18 -2.99 5.20
C LEU A 39 -1.20 -3.97 4.67
N GLU A 40 -0.77 -5.02 3.96
CA GLU A 40 -1.73 -5.89 3.30
C GLU A 40 -2.70 -6.58 4.26
N GLY A 41 -2.24 -6.98 5.43
CA GLY A 41 -3.10 -7.64 6.41
C GLY A 41 -4.23 -6.74 6.89
N THR A 42 -3.91 -5.48 7.16
CA THR A 42 -4.91 -4.51 7.60
C THR A 42 -5.94 -4.25 6.51
N LEU A 43 -5.45 -4.08 5.28
CA LEU A 43 -6.36 -3.82 4.16
C LEU A 43 -7.21 -5.04 3.84
N TYR A 44 -6.62 -6.23 3.95
CA TYR A 44 -7.38 -7.46 3.77
C TYR A 44 -8.53 -7.55 4.78
N ALA A 45 -8.26 -7.22 6.03
CA ALA A 45 -9.30 -7.27 7.07
C ALA A 45 -10.45 -6.32 6.74
N ILE A 46 -10.15 -5.14 6.22
CA ILE A 46 -11.17 -4.18 5.81
C ILE A 46 -12.00 -4.74 4.65
N ALA A 47 -11.34 -5.25 3.64
CA ALA A 47 -12.02 -5.77 2.46
C ALA A 47 -12.86 -7.01 2.81
N TYR A 48 -12.31 -7.90 3.62
CA TYR A 48 -13.01 -9.10 4.02
C TYR A 48 -14.25 -8.76 4.86
N GLY A 49 -14.14 -7.72 5.69
CA GLY A 49 -15.28 -7.29 6.50
C GLY A 49 -16.47 -6.83 5.67
N VAL A 50 -16.23 -6.43 4.44
CA VAL A 50 -17.31 -6.02 3.53
C VAL A 50 -17.76 -7.19 2.66
N LEU A 51 -16.81 -7.97 2.15
CA LEU A 51 -17.09 -8.95 1.10
C LEU A 51 -17.33 -10.37 1.61
N PHE A 52 -16.79 -10.71 2.77
CA PHE A 52 -16.88 -12.06 3.34
C PHE A 52 -16.46 -13.15 2.36
N ASP A 53 -15.49 -12.83 1.52
CA ASP A 53 -15.00 -13.72 0.47
C ASP A 53 -13.50 -13.50 0.33
N GLN A 54 -12.73 -14.54 0.53
CA GLN A 54 -11.27 -14.44 0.58
C GLN A 54 -10.68 -14.01 -0.77
N GLU A 55 -11.17 -14.61 -1.84
CA GLU A 55 -10.68 -14.32 -3.18
C GLU A 55 -10.96 -12.88 -3.58
N GLN A 56 -12.20 -12.43 -3.33
CA GLN A 56 -12.58 -11.06 -3.62
C GLN A 56 -11.82 -10.06 -2.77
N ALA A 57 -11.61 -10.38 -1.50
CA ALA A 57 -10.86 -9.49 -0.62
C ALA A 57 -9.41 -9.36 -1.08
N ASN A 58 -8.79 -10.47 -1.47
CA ASN A 58 -7.43 -10.43 -2.00
C ASN A 58 -7.34 -9.60 -3.28
N ALA A 59 -8.33 -9.71 -4.15
CA ALA A 59 -8.34 -8.94 -5.39
C ALA A 59 -8.42 -7.44 -5.10
N VAL A 60 -9.21 -7.04 -4.11
CA VAL A 60 -9.29 -5.64 -3.71
C VAL A 60 -7.94 -5.15 -3.18
N VAL A 61 -7.31 -5.94 -2.31
CA VAL A 61 -6.02 -5.54 -1.75
C VAL A 61 -4.97 -5.37 -2.85
N GLU A 62 -4.95 -6.29 -3.82
CA GLU A 62 -4.01 -6.19 -4.93
C GLU A 62 -4.23 -4.91 -5.72
N GLU A 63 -5.49 -4.57 -5.98
CA GLU A 63 -5.81 -3.35 -6.71
C GLU A 63 -5.40 -2.10 -5.95
N VAL A 64 -5.69 -2.07 -4.65
CA VAL A 64 -5.32 -0.93 -3.82
C VAL A 64 -3.80 -0.76 -3.78
N MET A 65 -3.07 -1.85 -3.63
CA MET A 65 -1.61 -1.78 -3.58
C MET A 65 -1.02 -1.34 -4.90
N GLU A 66 -1.57 -1.82 -6.00
CA GLU A 66 -1.12 -1.40 -7.31
C GLU A 66 -1.27 0.11 -7.48
N ARG A 67 -2.43 0.64 -7.09
CA ARG A 67 -2.66 2.08 -7.16
C ARG A 67 -1.73 2.86 -6.25
N ALA A 68 -1.48 2.34 -5.04
CA ALA A 68 -0.59 3.00 -4.10
C ALA A 68 0.83 3.09 -4.63
N LEU A 69 1.32 2.00 -5.21
CA LEU A 69 2.69 1.98 -5.72
C LEU A 69 2.85 2.90 -6.92
N HIS A 70 1.83 2.98 -7.77
CA HIS A 70 1.86 3.89 -8.91
C HIS A 70 1.77 5.35 -8.50
N ASN A 71 1.20 5.64 -7.34
CA ASN A 71 1.01 6.99 -6.86
C ASN A 71 1.89 7.31 -5.65
N ALA A 72 3.02 6.62 -5.54
CA ALA A 72 3.87 6.74 -4.36
C ALA A 72 4.35 8.18 -4.11
N ALA A 73 4.73 8.89 -5.17
CA ALA A 73 5.18 10.27 -5.02
C ALA A 73 4.08 11.17 -4.50
N TYR A 74 2.87 11.01 -5.03
CA TYR A 74 1.72 11.78 -4.57
C TYR A 74 1.41 11.46 -3.10
N LEU A 75 1.39 10.18 -2.75
CA LEU A 75 1.08 9.77 -1.39
C LEU A 75 2.13 10.22 -0.39
N ARG A 76 3.40 10.25 -0.82
CA ARG A 76 4.47 10.77 0.02
C ARG A 76 4.20 12.21 0.43
N ASP A 77 3.67 13.01 -0.50
CA ASP A 77 3.51 14.44 -0.32
C ASP A 77 2.13 14.87 0.21
N THR A 78 1.22 13.92 0.33
CA THR A 78 -0.13 14.26 0.79
C THR A 78 -0.14 14.60 2.28
N VAL A 79 -1.03 15.49 2.65
CA VAL A 79 -1.20 15.88 4.05
C VAL A 79 -1.90 14.80 4.86
N LEU A 80 -2.78 14.04 4.22
CA LEU A 80 -3.52 13.00 4.91
C LEU A 80 -2.63 11.81 5.25
N PRO A 81 -2.87 11.14 6.37
CA PRO A 81 -2.13 9.91 6.67
C PRO A 81 -2.36 8.87 5.60
N VAL A 82 -1.28 8.29 5.13
CA VAL A 82 -1.32 7.31 4.04
C VAL A 82 -2.25 6.16 4.37
N ARG A 83 -2.18 5.67 5.61
CA ARG A 83 -3.00 4.51 5.99
C ARG A 83 -4.48 4.81 5.94
N ARG A 84 -4.86 6.03 6.27
CA ARG A 84 -6.26 6.44 6.18
C ARG A 84 -6.72 6.48 4.74
N TRP A 85 -5.88 6.99 3.85
CA TRP A 85 -6.18 7.03 2.42
C TRP A 85 -6.39 5.62 1.87
N LEU A 86 -5.47 4.72 2.23
CA LEU A 86 -5.55 3.33 1.78
C LEU A 86 -6.76 2.61 2.34
N ALA A 87 -7.09 2.85 3.61
CA ALA A 87 -8.25 2.23 4.22
C ALA A 87 -9.54 2.67 3.55
N ARG A 88 -9.65 3.96 3.24
CA ARG A 88 -10.83 4.49 2.55
C ARG A 88 -10.97 3.92 1.16
N LEU A 89 -9.88 3.86 0.41
CA LEU A 89 -9.90 3.29 -0.92
C LEU A 89 -10.29 1.81 -0.88
N THR A 90 -9.73 1.07 0.07
CA THR A 90 -10.04 -0.34 0.23
C THR A 90 -11.53 -0.55 0.48
N ARG A 91 -12.10 0.22 1.39
CA ARG A 91 -13.53 0.11 1.69
C ARG A 91 -14.37 0.46 0.48
N LEU A 92 -14.01 1.53 -0.22
CA LEU A 92 -14.75 1.94 -1.40
C LEU A 92 -14.77 0.86 -2.47
N LEU A 93 -13.61 0.29 -2.77
CA LEU A 93 -13.53 -0.75 -3.79
C LEU A 93 -14.24 -2.03 -3.37
N ALA A 94 -14.16 -2.38 -2.09
CA ALA A 94 -14.87 -3.53 -1.58
C ALA A 94 -16.39 -3.34 -1.68
N GLU A 95 -16.87 -2.14 -1.35
CA GLU A 95 -18.29 -1.84 -1.45
C GLU A 95 -18.78 -1.86 -2.89
N GLN A 96 -17.96 -1.40 -3.82
CA GLN A 96 -18.30 -1.46 -5.23
C GLN A 96 -18.45 -2.91 -5.71
N ARG A 97 -17.54 -3.78 -5.28
CA ARG A 97 -17.63 -5.20 -5.63
C ARG A 97 -18.85 -5.86 -5.00
N ALA A 98 -19.17 -5.49 -3.76
CA ALA A 98 -20.34 -6.04 -3.08
C ALA A 98 -21.61 -5.67 -3.82
N ARG A 99 -21.71 -4.42 -4.30
CA ARG A 99 -22.89 -3.98 -5.08
C ARG A 99 -22.97 -4.71 -6.40
N ALA A 100 -21.84 -4.92 -7.07
CA ALA A 100 -21.84 -5.60 -8.35
C ALA A 100 -22.32 -7.05 -8.24
N ARG A 101 -22.07 -7.69 -7.09
CA ARG A 101 -22.53 -9.08 -6.89
C ARG A 101 -24.03 -9.21 -6.79
N VAL A 102 -24.70 -8.13 -6.39
CA VAL A 102 -26.15 -8.16 -6.19
C VAL A 102 -26.89 -7.87 -7.47
N GLU A 103 -26.24 -7.22 -8.39
CA GLU A 103 -26.80 -6.93 -9.69
C GLU A 103 -26.57 -8.09 -10.64
#